data_c13d5361368b2ec0bd0ab6e92a7d70cf
#
_entry.id   c13d5361368b2ec0bd0ab6e92a7d70cf
#
_cell.length_a   1.000
_cell.length_b   1.000
_cell.length_c   1.000
_cell.angle_alpha   90.00
_cell.angle_beta   90.00
_cell.angle_gamma   90.00
#
_symmetry.space_group_name_H-M   'P 1'
#
loop_
_entity.id
_entity.type
_entity.pdbx_description
1 polymer ?
#
loop_
_entity_poly.entity_id
_entity_poly.type
_entity_poly.pdbx_seq_one_letter_code
_entity_poly.pdbx_strand_id
1 'polypeptide(L)'
;MIDDFTGKGTAMIDLDTVSPGLIHLDFGDALRSICNPAGEEETNLAKVVFDEDLATAFCKGYMREAGAFLTDADRAYLYDSIRLLPFELGLRFFQDYLAGNVYFKTSQPEQNLNRARVQFRLCESVEARERSIRSVLKKL
;
A
#
# COMPACT_ATOMS: atom_id res chain seq x y z
N MET A 1 -1.87 5.32 17.15
CA MET A 1 -3.13 5.76 17.81
C MET A 1 -3.32 7.23 17.56
N ILE A 2 -4.54 7.66 17.38
CA ILE A 2 -4.90 9.07 17.18
C ILE A 2 -5.84 9.46 18.31
N ASP A 3 -5.66 10.65 18.85
CA ASP A 3 -6.56 11.23 19.85
C ASP A 3 -7.85 11.71 19.16
N ASP A 4 -8.98 11.20 19.60
CA ASP A 4 -10.28 11.45 18.96
C ASP A 4 -10.76 12.92 19.06
N PHE A 5 -10.22 13.70 20.00
CA PHE A 5 -10.60 15.10 20.20
C PHE A 5 -9.71 16.07 19.43
N THR A 6 -8.42 15.76 19.33
CA THR A 6 -7.43 16.67 18.73
C THR A 6 -6.99 16.27 17.34
N GLY A 7 -7.27 15.02 16.92
CA GLY A 7 -6.80 14.45 15.66
C GLY A 7 -5.28 14.22 15.61
N LYS A 8 -4.58 14.35 16.73
CA LYS A 8 -3.11 14.20 16.79
C LYS A 8 -2.70 12.76 17.05
N GLY A 9 -1.60 12.36 16.45
CA GLY A 9 -0.95 11.09 16.76
C GLY A 9 -0.42 11.11 18.19
N THR A 10 -0.75 10.10 18.99
CA THR A 10 -0.38 9.98 20.39
C THR A 10 0.56 8.83 20.69
N ALA A 11 0.49 7.74 19.90
CA ALA A 11 1.35 6.58 20.06
C ALA A 11 1.42 5.72 18.80
N MET A 12 2.53 5.02 18.64
CA MET A 12 2.65 3.85 17.77
C MET A 12 2.45 2.60 18.60
N ILE A 13 1.73 1.62 18.06
CA ILE A 13 1.44 0.33 18.70
C ILE A 13 1.72 -0.78 17.70
N ASP A 14 1.65 -2.03 18.15
CA ASP A 14 1.82 -3.22 17.28
C ASP A 14 3.23 -3.29 16.67
N LEU A 15 4.24 -3.12 17.53
CA LEU A 15 5.64 -3.06 17.13
C LEU A 15 6.36 -4.43 17.19
N ASP A 16 5.64 -5.51 17.42
CA ASP A 16 6.18 -6.87 17.55
C ASP A 16 6.70 -7.43 16.22
N THR A 17 6.28 -6.88 15.08
CA THR A 17 6.77 -7.23 13.75
C THR A 17 7.95 -6.37 13.27
N VAL A 18 8.38 -5.36 14.04
CA VAL A 18 9.52 -4.51 13.68
C VAL A 18 10.81 -5.35 13.66
N SER A 19 11.42 -5.45 12.50
CA SER A 19 12.62 -6.25 12.27
C SER A 19 13.48 -5.66 11.17
N PRO A 20 14.78 -5.98 11.12
CA PRO A 20 15.62 -5.64 9.98
C PRO A 20 15.03 -6.22 8.68
N GLY A 21 14.91 -5.41 7.64
CA GLY A 21 14.31 -5.83 6.38
C GLY A 21 14.48 -4.79 5.27
N LEU A 22 13.84 -5.06 4.14
CA LEU A 22 13.82 -4.13 3.02
C LEU A 22 12.82 -3.01 3.30
N ILE A 23 13.30 -1.77 3.31
CA ILE A 23 12.45 -0.57 3.49
C ILE A 23 11.33 -0.47 2.44
N HIS A 24 11.54 -1.09 1.29
CA HIS A 24 10.59 -1.17 0.19
C HIS A 24 9.26 -1.82 0.59
N LEU A 25 9.28 -2.77 1.52
CA LEU A 25 8.06 -3.44 2.00
C LEU A 25 7.16 -2.45 2.72
N ASP A 26 7.70 -1.71 3.68
CA ASP A 26 6.94 -0.70 4.43
C ASP A 26 6.50 0.46 3.54
N PHE A 27 7.39 0.94 2.67
CA PHE A 27 7.09 2.02 1.73
C PHE A 27 5.96 1.65 0.77
N GLY A 28 6.05 0.47 0.15
CA GLY A 28 5.05 -0.02 -0.79
C GLY A 28 3.71 -0.31 -0.10
N ASP A 29 3.72 -0.91 1.09
CA ASP A 29 2.50 -1.23 1.83
C ASP A 29 1.78 0.03 2.33
N ALA A 30 2.52 1.03 2.82
CA ALA A 30 1.94 2.31 3.18
C ALA A 30 1.23 2.97 2.01
N LEU A 31 1.86 3.02 0.82
CA LEU A 31 1.25 3.61 -0.37
C LEU A 31 0.07 2.78 -0.90
N ARG A 32 0.15 1.46 -0.86
CA ARG A 32 -0.98 0.57 -1.17
C ARG A 32 -2.21 0.91 -0.31
N SER A 33 -1.99 1.11 0.98
CA SER A 33 -3.06 1.39 1.94
C SER A 33 -3.60 2.82 1.82
N ILE A 34 -2.70 3.81 1.81
CA ILE A 34 -3.06 5.24 1.83
C ILE A 34 -3.65 5.70 0.51
N CYS A 35 -3.10 5.23 -0.62
CA CYS A 35 -3.46 5.73 -1.96
C CYS A 35 -4.61 4.97 -2.62
N ASN A 36 -5.37 4.18 -1.86
CA ASN A 36 -6.63 3.58 -2.27
C ASN A 36 -7.80 4.12 -1.43
N PRO A 37 -8.33 5.31 -1.71
CA PRO A 37 -9.43 5.90 -0.94
C PRO A 37 -10.72 5.06 -0.94
N ALA A 38 -10.91 4.21 -1.95
CA ALA A 38 -12.06 3.31 -2.03
C ALA A 38 -12.01 2.19 -0.97
N GLY A 39 -10.81 1.90 -0.45
CA GLY A 39 -10.60 0.85 0.55
C GLY A 39 -10.55 -0.55 -0.06
N GLU A 40 -10.21 -1.51 0.80
CA GLU A 40 -9.97 -2.91 0.42
C GLU A 40 -11.25 -3.71 0.17
N GLU A 41 -12.36 -3.25 0.69
CA GLU A 41 -13.67 -3.91 0.60
C GLU A 41 -14.58 -3.33 -0.52
N GLU A 42 -14.07 -2.42 -1.35
CA GLU A 42 -14.87 -1.83 -2.42
C GLU A 42 -15.27 -2.89 -3.46
N THR A 43 -16.55 -2.97 -3.76
CA THR A 43 -17.10 -3.92 -4.73
C THR A 43 -17.15 -3.36 -6.15
N ASN A 44 -17.20 -2.04 -6.28
CA ASN A 44 -17.14 -1.38 -7.58
C ASN A 44 -15.68 -1.08 -7.95
N LEU A 45 -15.07 -1.99 -8.71
CA LEU A 45 -13.67 -1.87 -9.11
C LEU A 45 -13.33 -0.61 -9.93
N ALA A 46 -14.32 0.05 -10.54
CA ALA A 46 -14.10 1.32 -11.23
C ALA A 46 -13.71 2.47 -10.28
N LYS A 47 -14.03 2.36 -8.99
CA LYS A 47 -13.64 3.33 -7.96
C LYS A 47 -12.25 3.09 -7.42
N VAL A 48 -11.67 1.91 -7.65
CA VAL A 48 -10.33 1.55 -7.17
C VAL A 48 -9.31 2.19 -8.09
N VAL A 49 -8.76 3.30 -7.62
CA VAL A 49 -7.80 4.14 -8.36
C VAL A 49 -6.70 4.57 -7.40
N PHE A 50 -5.45 4.44 -7.85
CA PHE A 50 -4.30 4.95 -7.11
C PHE A 50 -4.31 6.48 -7.12
N ASP A 51 -4.38 7.08 -5.94
CA ASP A 51 -4.42 8.54 -5.74
C ASP A 51 -3.00 9.12 -5.72
N GLU A 52 -2.66 9.87 -6.76
CA GLU A 52 -1.33 10.46 -6.94
C GLU A 52 -1.08 11.67 -6.01
N ASP A 53 -2.11 12.37 -5.58
CA ASP A 53 -1.97 13.50 -4.66
C ASP A 53 -1.63 13.01 -3.25
N LEU A 54 -2.31 11.96 -2.78
CA LEU A 54 -1.98 11.28 -1.53
C LEU A 54 -0.57 10.67 -1.59
N ALA A 55 -0.22 10.03 -2.70
CA ALA A 55 1.12 9.47 -2.91
C ALA A 55 2.19 10.56 -2.83
N THR A 56 1.96 11.70 -3.48
CA THR A 56 2.88 12.85 -3.47
C THR A 56 3.05 13.41 -2.06
N ALA A 57 1.95 13.57 -1.31
CA ALA A 57 1.99 14.06 0.06
C ALA A 57 2.75 13.10 0.99
N PHE A 58 2.45 11.80 0.90
CA PHE A 58 3.16 10.76 1.65
C PHE A 58 4.65 10.76 1.34
N CYS A 59 5.01 10.70 0.05
CA CYS A 59 6.41 10.66 -0.38
C CYS A 59 7.21 11.87 0.10
N LYS A 60 6.63 13.08 0.07
CA LYS A 60 7.29 14.28 0.63
C LYS A 60 7.57 14.15 2.11
N GLY A 61 6.60 13.66 2.89
CA GLY A 61 6.77 13.45 4.32
C GLY A 61 7.79 12.36 4.62
N TYR A 62 7.71 11.23 3.91
CA TYR A 62 8.62 10.11 4.06
C TYR A 62 10.07 10.50 3.74
N MET A 63 10.31 11.16 2.62
CA MET A 63 11.66 11.57 2.21
C MET A 63 12.30 12.61 3.10
N ARG A 64 11.50 13.44 3.77
CA ARG A 64 12.04 14.39 4.76
C ARG A 64 12.77 13.68 5.91
N GLU A 65 12.27 12.51 6.31
CA GLU A 65 12.86 11.70 7.39
C GLU A 65 13.83 10.63 6.84
N ALA A 66 13.40 9.90 5.81
CA ALA A 66 14.14 8.77 5.26
C ALA A 66 15.23 9.16 4.27
N GLY A 67 15.13 10.35 3.67
CA GLY A 67 16.06 10.80 2.61
C GLY A 67 17.53 10.80 3.01
N ALA A 68 17.83 10.92 4.31
CA ALA A 68 19.20 10.94 4.83
C ALA A 68 19.88 9.54 4.86
N PHE A 69 19.09 8.45 4.89
CA PHE A 69 19.65 7.09 4.98
C PHE A 69 19.34 6.21 3.77
N LEU A 70 18.44 6.63 2.86
CA LEU A 70 18.16 5.91 1.63
C LEU A 70 19.35 5.94 0.68
N THR A 71 19.80 4.78 0.25
CA THR A 71 20.80 4.65 -0.80
C THR A 71 20.20 4.86 -2.19
N ASP A 72 21.03 5.07 -3.21
CA ASP A 72 20.58 5.15 -4.60
C ASP A 72 19.92 3.84 -5.04
N ALA A 73 20.40 2.70 -4.55
CA ALA A 73 19.78 1.40 -4.80
C ALA A 73 18.37 1.32 -4.20
N ASP A 74 18.18 1.81 -2.97
CA ASP A 74 16.85 1.86 -2.35
C ASP A 74 15.90 2.73 -3.19
N ARG A 75 16.35 3.93 -3.59
CA ARG A 75 15.56 4.85 -4.40
C ARG A 75 15.16 4.27 -5.76
N ALA A 76 16.03 3.47 -6.38
CA ALA A 76 15.80 2.89 -7.69
C ALA A 76 14.59 1.92 -7.70
N TYR A 77 14.33 1.23 -6.59
CA TYR A 77 13.27 0.22 -6.48
C TYR A 77 11.99 0.69 -5.75
N LEU A 78 11.89 1.96 -5.36
CA LEU A 78 10.68 2.48 -4.69
C LEU A 78 9.42 2.30 -5.53
N TYR A 79 9.47 2.61 -6.83
CA TYR A 79 8.32 2.39 -7.71
C TYR A 79 7.92 0.91 -7.79
N ASP A 80 8.90 0.03 -7.88
CA ASP A 80 8.64 -1.40 -8.01
C ASP A 80 7.93 -1.95 -6.77
N SER A 81 8.24 -1.42 -5.58
CA SER A 81 7.53 -1.78 -4.36
C SER A 81 6.06 -1.32 -4.34
N ILE A 82 5.78 -0.10 -4.84
CA ILE A 82 4.40 0.41 -4.93
C ILE A 82 3.53 -0.50 -5.79
N ARG A 83 4.11 -1.08 -6.84
CA ARG A 83 3.43 -2.03 -7.73
C ARG A 83 3.36 -3.43 -7.14
N LEU A 84 4.45 -3.89 -6.53
CA LEU A 84 4.59 -5.27 -6.06
C LEU A 84 3.67 -5.59 -4.87
N LEU A 85 3.56 -4.66 -3.91
CA LEU A 85 2.83 -4.95 -2.67
C LEU A 85 1.33 -5.21 -2.90
N PRO A 86 0.57 -4.41 -3.68
CA PRO A 86 -0.81 -4.77 -3.99
C PRO A 86 -0.90 -6.09 -4.77
N PHE A 87 0.04 -6.38 -5.67
CA PHE A 87 0.04 -7.65 -6.40
C PHE A 87 0.24 -8.84 -5.46
N GLU A 88 1.24 -8.77 -4.56
CA GLU A 88 1.52 -9.82 -3.59
C GLU A 88 0.31 -10.05 -2.65
N LEU A 89 -0.25 -8.97 -2.10
CA LEU A 89 -1.40 -9.10 -1.21
C LEU A 89 -2.64 -9.64 -1.95
N GLY A 90 -2.83 -9.24 -3.21
CA GLY A 90 -3.87 -9.79 -4.07
C GLY A 90 -3.74 -11.31 -4.25
N LEU A 91 -2.51 -11.80 -4.47
CA LEU A 91 -2.24 -13.25 -4.53
C LEU A 91 -2.53 -13.95 -3.22
N ARG A 92 -2.19 -13.36 -2.07
CA ARG A 92 -2.46 -13.94 -0.74
C ARG A 92 -3.97 -14.06 -0.48
N PHE A 93 -4.75 -13.03 -0.77
CA PHE A 93 -6.21 -13.08 -0.67
C PHE A 93 -6.81 -14.13 -1.61
N PHE A 94 -6.32 -14.19 -2.85
CA PHE A 94 -6.80 -15.17 -3.83
C PHE A 94 -6.46 -16.60 -3.41
N GLN A 95 -5.25 -16.84 -2.94
CA GLN A 95 -4.84 -18.13 -2.40
C GLN A 95 -5.72 -18.55 -1.22
N ASP A 96 -5.98 -17.64 -0.28
CA ASP A 96 -6.80 -17.95 0.89
C ASP A 96 -8.26 -18.23 0.50
N TYR A 97 -8.81 -17.50 -0.47
CA TYR A 97 -10.12 -17.81 -1.04
C TYR A 97 -10.18 -19.23 -1.60
N LEU A 98 -9.17 -19.65 -2.38
CA LEU A 98 -9.10 -21.01 -2.93
C LEU A 98 -8.92 -22.07 -1.84
N ALA A 99 -8.27 -21.74 -0.74
CA ALA A 99 -8.09 -22.61 0.43
C ALA A 99 -9.34 -22.68 1.34
N GLY A 100 -10.40 -21.92 1.04
CA GLY A 100 -11.63 -21.90 1.84
C GLY A 100 -11.65 -20.84 2.95
N ASN A 101 -10.91 -19.74 2.80
CA ASN A 101 -10.84 -18.61 3.73
C ASN A 101 -10.33 -19.02 5.13
N VAL A 102 -9.16 -19.62 5.18
CA VAL A 102 -8.58 -20.19 6.40
C VAL A 102 -7.78 -19.16 7.20
N TYR A 103 -7.08 -18.24 6.49
CA TYR A 103 -6.13 -17.33 7.11
C TYR A 103 -6.73 -15.96 7.43
N PHE A 104 -7.33 -15.30 6.45
CA PHE A 104 -7.90 -13.97 6.64
C PHE A 104 -9.35 -14.08 7.16
N LYS A 105 -9.66 -13.30 8.19
CA LYS A 105 -11.02 -13.25 8.72
C LYS A 105 -11.98 -12.70 7.66
N THR A 106 -13.05 -13.46 7.40
CA THR A 106 -14.11 -13.09 6.46
C THR A 106 -15.48 -13.17 7.11
N SER A 107 -16.39 -12.32 6.67
CA SER A 107 -17.82 -12.37 7.04
C SER A 107 -18.70 -12.97 5.93
N GLN A 108 -18.15 -13.10 4.72
CA GLN A 108 -18.86 -13.63 3.55
C GLN A 108 -17.91 -14.52 2.72
N PRO A 109 -18.44 -15.56 2.04
CA PRO A 109 -17.60 -16.53 1.32
C PRO A 109 -16.68 -15.92 0.25
N GLU A 110 -17.16 -14.90 -0.46
CA GLU A 110 -16.41 -14.27 -1.58
C GLU A 110 -15.60 -13.03 -1.16
N GLN A 111 -15.51 -12.72 0.12
CA GLN A 111 -14.87 -11.50 0.60
C GLN A 111 -13.39 -11.44 0.20
N ASN A 112 -12.63 -12.51 0.39
CA ASN A 112 -11.22 -12.54 -0.02
C ASN A 112 -11.05 -12.54 -1.55
N LEU A 113 -11.98 -13.10 -2.31
CA LEU A 113 -11.98 -12.96 -3.77
C LEU A 113 -12.17 -11.49 -4.18
N ASN A 114 -13.10 -10.78 -3.52
CA ASN A 114 -13.30 -9.36 -3.78
C ASN A 114 -12.07 -8.54 -3.40
N ARG A 115 -11.46 -8.77 -2.22
CA ARG A 115 -10.21 -8.14 -1.80
C ARG A 115 -9.09 -8.37 -2.81
N ALA A 116 -8.94 -9.59 -3.30
CA ALA A 116 -7.95 -9.90 -4.33
C ALA A 116 -8.16 -9.06 -5.60
N ARG A 117 -9.41 -8.96 -6.07
CA ARG A 117 -9.76 -8.14 -7.24
C ARG A 117 -9.44 -6.65 -7.02
N VAL A 118 -9.71 -6.13 -5.83
CA VAL A 118 -9.37 -4.75 -5.45
C VAL A 118 -7.87 -4.53 -5.53
N GLN A 119 -7.06 -5.44 -4.98
CA GLN A 119 -5.60 -5.31 -5.00
C GLN A 119 -5.04 -5.41 -6.43
N PHE A 120 -5.52 -6.34 -7.26
CA PHE A 120 -5.11 -6.42 -8.66
C PHE A 120 -5.50 -5.18 -9.45
N ARG A 121 -6.71 -4.64 -9.22
CA ARG A 121 -7.14 -3.40 -9.84
C ARG A 121 -6.29 -2.20 -9.40
N LEU A 122 -5.88 -2.15 -8.14
CA LEU A 122 -4.96 -1.13 -7.65
C LEU A 122 -3.59 -1.25 -8.33
N CYS A 123 -3.07 -2.46 -8.48
CA CYS A 123 -1.82 -2.73 -9.20
C CYS A 123 -1.89 -2.21 -10.66
N GLU A 124 -2.96 -2.53 -11.40
CA GLU A 124 -3.19 -1.99 -12.75
C GLU A 124 -3.24 -0.45 -12.76
N SER A 125 -3.87 0.15 -11.74
CA SER A 125 -3.95 1.60 -11.60
C SER A 125 -2.59 2.24 -11.36
N VAL A 126 -1.70 1.60 -10.59
CA VAL A 126 -0.30 2.01 -10.38
C VAL A 126 0.48 1.91 -11.69
N GLU A 127 0.36 0.80 -12.41
CA GLU A 127 1.05 0.58 -13.70
C GLU A 127 0.65 1.61 -14.75
N ALA A 128 -0.64 1.92 -14.83
CA ALA A 128 -1.14 2.97 -15.75
C ALA A 128 -0.57 4.38 -15.45
N ARG A 129 -0.06 4.60 -14.23
CA ARG A 129 0.51 5.87 -13.75
C ARG A 129 2.02 5.84 -13.55
N GLU A 130 2.71 4.81 -14.02
CA GLU A 130 4.15 4.62 -13.80
C GLU A 130 4.96 5.88 -14.08
N ARG A 131 4.75 6.52 -15.24
CA ARG A 131 5.50 7.71 -15.66
C ARG A 131 5.35 8.85 -14.66
N SER A 132 4.13 9.10 -14.20
CA SER A 132 3.83 10.15 -13.23
C SER A 132 4.45 9.85 -11.87
N ILE A 133 4.23 8.64 -11.35
CA ILE A 133 4.78 8.20 -10.06
C ILE A 133 6.30 8.28 -10.06
N ARG A 134 6.97 7.76 -11.10
CA ARG A 134 8.44 7.87 -11.23
C ARG A 134 8.91 9.32 -11.32
N SER A 135 8.12 10.21 -11.93
CA SER A 135 8.45 11.65 -11.96
C SER A 135 8.37 12.30 -10.59
N VAL A 136 7.42 11.90 -9.76
CA VAL A 136 7.31 12.35 -8.36
C VAL A 136 8.52 11.86 -7.56
N LEU A 137 8.80 10.56 -7.61
CA LEU A 137 9.93 9.95 -6.87
C LEU A 137 11.29 10.54 -7.23
N LYS A 138 11.51 10.95 -8.49
CA LYS A 138 12.77 11.59 -8.94
C LYS A 138 12.97 13.00 -8.43
N LYS A 139 11.92 13.68 -7.99
CA LYS A 139 11.99 15.08 -7.52
C LYS A 139 12.19 15.18 -6.01
N LEU A 140 12.20 14.06 -5.35
CA LEU A 140 12.32 13.92 -3.89
C LEU A 140 13.72 13.42 -3.51
#